data_8335a3f42b40f903051a35f35d3dff63
#
_entry.id   8335a3f42b40f903051a35f35d3dff63
#
_cell.length_a   1.000
_cell.length_b   1.000
_cell.length_c   1.000
_cell.angle_alpha   90.00
_cell.angle_beta   90.00
_cell.angle_gamma   90.00
#
_symmetry.space_group_name_H-M   'P 1'
#
loop_
_entity.id
_entity.type
_entity.pdbx_description
1 polymer ?
#
loop_
_entity_poly.entity_id
_entity_poly.type
_entity_poly.pdbx_seq_one_letter_code
_entity_poly.pdbx_strand_id
1 'polypeptide(L)'
;MKLFRCVLILLYAATAYGLAQSQSSPKKQLLVIGEEKGYRHASISHAISVIEQLGKQKGLWDTTIRTDTEPLTKKKLEYNARNLTNFDAVLFFTGGDLEMDPQQKADLLSFVHDDGKGFIGVHSAAITFTRWPEFVEMVGGTFDEHPWGTFDAPILVEDPKFPGMSQWGKSFVLRDEIYQMKLFSRDKVHVLMSLDRGKLDLSNPKVHRADHDFAVTWAKMYGKGRVYYSTLGHPEENWNDPRLQQMYAEAIQWAMGLVGPDLTRIEAQVK
;
A
#
# COMPACT_ATOMS: atom_id res chain seq x y z
N MET A 1 48.78 -29.97 -71.45
CA MET A 1 48.52 -30.41 -70.11
C MET A 1 48.30 -29.16 -69.26
N LYS A 2 47.05 -28.78 -68.96
CA LYS A 2 46.72 -27.60 -68.15
C LYS A 2 46.09 -28.09 -66.84
N LEU A 3 46.81 -27.90 -65.73
CA LEU A 3 46.24 -28.19 -64.38
C LEU A 3 45.26 -27.13 -64.00
N PHE A 4 44.03 -27.57 -63.70
CA PHE A 4 42.99 -26.75 -63.01
C PHE A 4 43.19 -26.85 -61.48
N ARG A 5 43.47 -25.72 -60.85
CA ARG A 5 43.48 -25.60 -59.40
C ARG A 5 42.08 -25.17 -58.99
N CYS A 6 41.34 -26.08 -58.30
CA CYS A 6 40.13 -25.71 -57.59
C CYS A 6 40.49 -25.05 -56.26
N VAL A 7 40.05 -23.77 -56.07
CA VAL A 7 40.11 -23.08 -54.78
C VAL A 7 38.78 -23.28 -54.12
N LEU A 8 38.78 -24.01 -53.00
CA LEU A 8 37.64 -24.15 -52.13
C LEU A 8 37.56 -22.94 -51.19
N ILE A 9 36.55 -22.11 -51.35
CA ILE A 9 36.26 -21.01 -50.42
C ILE A 9 35.32 -21.55 -49.37
N LEU A 10 35.81 -21.74 -48.15
CA LEU A 10 34.99 -22.03 -46.95
C LEU A 10 34.40 -20.72 -46.40
N LEU A 11 33.08 -20.53 -46.60
CA LEU A 11 32.34 -19.49 -45.94
C LEU A 11 32.04 -19.91 -44.48
N TYR A 12 32.70 -19.30 -43.52
CA TYR A 12 32.33 -19.34 -42.10
C TYR A 12 31.18 -18.39 -41.88
N ALA A 13 29.99 -18.94 -41.74
CA ALA A 13 28.82 -18.20 -41.22
C ALA A 13 28.94 -18.15 -39.70
N ALA A 14 29.46 -17.04 -39.16
CA ALA A 14 29.43 -16.75 -37.74
C ALA A 14 28.01 -16.34 -37.37
N THR A 15 27.21 -17.28 -36.84
CA THR A 15 25.93 -16.98 -36.19
C THR A 15 26.22 -16.28 -34.87
N ALA A 16 26.16 -14.96 -34.87
CA ALA A 16 26.15 -14.17 -33.64
C ALA A 16 24.81 -14.41 -32.90
N TYR A 17 24.78 -15.33 -31.96
CA TYR A 17 23.72 -15.39 -30.95
C TYR A 17 23.88 -14.17 -30.04
N GLY A 18 23.17 -13.10 -30.36
CA GLY A 18 22.98 -11.98 -29.47
C GLY A 18 22.15 -12.44 -28.27
N LEU A 19 22.83 -12.69 -27.15
CA LEU A 19 22.18 -12.79 -25.86
C LEU A 19 21.55 -11.41 -25.57
N ALA A 20 20.27 -11.25 -25.91
CA ALA A 20 19.48 -10.13 -25.41
C ALA A 20 19.45 -10.27 -23.88
N GLN A 21 20.35 -9.58 -23.19
CA GLN A 21 20.20 -9.36 -21.76
C GLN A 21 18.86 -8.63 -21.58
N SER A 22 17.89 -9.35 -21.06
CA SER A 22 16.66 -8.74 -20.54
C SER A 22 17.08 -7.73 -19.48
N GLN A 23 17.15 -6.45 -19.84
CA GLN A 23 17.29 -5.39 -18.86
C GLN A 23 16.03 -5.45 -18.01
N SER A 24 16.12 -6.01 -16.80
CA SER A 24 15.05 -5.93 -15.81
C SER A 24 14.76 -4.44 -15.58
N SER A 25 13.51 -4.05 -15.70
CA SER A 25 13.10 -2.69 -15.35
C SER A 25 13.62 -2.34 -13.96
N PRO A 26 14.10 -1.10 -13.75
CA PRO A 26 14.62 -0.71 -12.45
C PRO A 26 13.55 -0.94 -11.38
N LYS A 27 13.96 -1.51 -10.24
CA LYS A 27 13.07 -1.76 -9.13
C LYS A 27 12.45 -0.46 -8.63
N LYS A 28 11.19 -0.54 -8.27
CA LYS A 28 10.49 0.56 -7.61
C LYS A 28 11.08 0.85 -6.23
N GLN A 29 10.85 2.04 -5.71
CA GLN A 29 11.39 2.49 -4.42
C GLN A 29 10.25 2.76 -3.44
N LEU A 30 10.23 2.04 -2.32
CA LEU A 30 9.25 2.18 -1.25
C LEU A 30 9.88 2.89 -0.05
N LEU A 31 9.28 3.98 0.39
CA LEU A 31 9.57 4.58 1.69
C LEU A 31 8.58 4.03 2.73
N VAL A 32 9.07 3.44 3.80
CA VAL A 32 8.26 2.98 4.93
C VAL A 32 8.53 3.85 6.14
N ILE A 33 7.50 4.44 6.70
CA ILE A 33 7.55 5.21 7.95
C ILE A 33 6.90 4.40 9.07
N GLY A 34 7.68 4.10 10.11
CA GLY A 34 7.24 3.40 11.31
C GLY A 34 7.42 4.27 12.56
N GLU A 35 6.65 5.35 12.67
CA GLU A 35 6.72 6.29 13.78
C GLU A 35 5.36 6.44 14.46
N GLU A 36 5.31 6.36 15.80
CA GLU A 36 4.10 6.58 16.56
C GLU A 36 4.30 7.59 17.69
N LYS A 37 3.34 8.48 17.83
CA LYS A 37 3.18 9.41 18.95
C LYS A 37 1.92 9.01 19.72
N GLY A 38 2.07 8.56 20.94
CA GLY A 38 0.98 8.06 21.78
C GLY A 38 1.04 6.54 21.96
N TYR A 39 -0.02 5.82 21.61
CA TYR A 39 -0.03 4.36 21.68
C TYR A 39 0.99 3.78 20.69
N ARG A 40 1.72 2.74 21.14
CA ARG A 40 2.78 2.10 20.35
C ARG A 40 2.41 0.66 20.05
N HIS A 41 2.20 0.34 18.77
CA HIS A 41 1.89 -1.01 18.33
C HIS A 41 3.16 -1.88 18.30
N ALA A 42 3.14 -3.00 19.01
CA ALA A 42 4.25 -3.96 19.01
C ALA A 42 4.53 -4.53 17.60
N SER A 43 3.48 -4.61 16.76
CA SER A 43 3.56 -5.18 15.42
C SER A 43 4.36 -4.36 14.40
N ILE A 44 4.65 -3.08 14.64
CA ILE A 44 5.28 -2.21 13.63
C ILE A 44 6.63 -2.76 13.16
N SER A 45 7.51 -3.14 14.09
CA SER A 45 8.84 -3.61 13.73
C SER A 45 8.81 -4.89 12.91
N HIS A 46 7.92 -5.83 13.27
CA HIS A 46 7.72 -7.06 12.53
C HIS A 46 7.11 -6.80 11.15
N ALA A 47 6.05 -5.99 11.08
CA ALA A 47 5.40 -5.57 9.85
C ALA A 47 6.37 -4.96 8.84
N ILE A 48 7.20 -4.03 9.27
CA ILE A 48 8.19 -3.35 8.42
C ILE A 48 9.22 -4.36 7.90
N SER A 49 9.69 -5.28 8.75
CA SER A 49 10.61 -6.35 8.34
C SER A 49 9.99 -7.27 7.28
N VAL A 50 8.73 -7.66 7.47
CA VAL A 50 7.98 -8.47 6.49
C VAL A 50 7.85 -7.74 5.16
N ILE A 51 7.48 -6.46 5.16
CA ILE A 51 7.33 -5.64 3.94
C ILE A 51 8.67 -5.52 3.18
N GLU A 52 9.78 -5.33 3.89
CA GLU A 52 11.11 -5.31 3.28
C GLU A 52 11.45 -6.66 2.64
N GLN A 53 11.20 -7.78 3.35
CA GLN A 53 11.45 -9.12 2.85
C GLN A 53 10.61 -9.43 1.61
N LEU A 54 9.33 -9.04 1.59
CA LEU A 54 8.45 -9.21 0.44
C LEU A 54 8.98 -8.49 -0.81
N GLY A 55 9.49 -7.27 -0.67
CA GLY A 55 10.13 -6.54 -1.75
C GLY A 55 11.35 -7.27 -2.31
N LYS A 56 12.23 -7.75 -1.43
CA LYS A 56 13.42 -8.52 -1.80
C LYS A 56 13.08 -9.84 -2.51
N GLN A 57 12.12 -10.61 -1.95
CA GLN A 57 11.73 -11.91 -2.50
C GLN A 57 11.06 -11.77 -3.87
N LYS A 58 10.19 -10.79 -4.05
CA LYS A 58 9.52 -10.53 -5.34
C LYS A 58 10.42 -9.83 -6.35
N GLY A 59 11.49 -9.18 -5.91
CA GLY A 59 12.41 -8.44 -6.78
C GLY A 59 11.79 -7.21 -7.45
N LEU A 60 10.67 -6.70 -6.93
CA LEU A 60 9.87 -5.64 -7.56
C LEU A 60 10.14 -4.25 -7.00
N TRP A 61 10.51 -4.17 -5.73
CA TRP A 61 10.86 -2.89 -5.09
C TRP A 61 11.98 -3.06 -4.07
N ASP A 62 12.69 -1.97 -3.82
CA ASP A 62 13.60 -1.83 -2.69
C ASP A 62 12.96 -0.94 -1.63
N THR A 63 13.16 -1.27 -0.36
CA THR A 63 12.54 -0.58 0.78
C THR A 63 13.57 0.29 1.50
N THR A 64 13.19 1.54 1.78
CA THR A 64 13.89 2.41 2.73
C THR A 64 13.01 2.58 3.96
N ILE A 65 13.52 2.21 5.13
CA ILE A 65 12.79 2.28 6.41
C ILE A 65 13.25 3.50 7.19
N ARG A 66 12.29 4.27 7.70
CA ARG A 66 12.53 5.42 8.58
C ARG A 66 11.58 5.39 9.78
N THR A 67 12.06 5.93 10.88
CA THR A 67 11.33 6.12 12.14
C THR A 67 11.18 7.60 12.47
N ASP A 68 11.23 8.44 11.44
CA ASP A 68 11.10 9.90 11.47
C ASP A 68 10.48 10.40 10.15
N THR A 69 10.10 11.66 10.13
CA THR A 69 9.45 12.33 9.00
C THR A 69 10.41 13.14 8.12
N GLU A 70 11.72 13.16 8.40
CA GLU A 70 12.70 13.94 7.65
C GLU A 70 12.61 13.75 6.13
N PRO A 71 12.48 12.51 5.58
CA PRO A 71 12.42 12.29 4.14
C PRO A 71 11.10 12.71 3.48
N LEU A 72 10.06 13.08 4.25
CA LEU A 72 8.75 13.48 3.73
C LEU A 72 8.76 14.91 3.19
N THR A 73 9.70 15.23 2.33
CA THR A 73 9.85 16.52 1.65
C THR A 73 10.41 16.32 0.23
N LYS A 74 10.14 17.27 -0.66
CA LYS A 74 10.76 17.34 -2.01
C LYS A 74 12.01 18.23 -2.01
N LYS A 75 12.30 18.93 -0.89
CA LYS A 75 13.53 19.68 -0.75
C LYS A 75 14.75 18.77 -0.71
N LYS A 76 15.86 19.23 -1.26
CA LYS A 76 17.13 18.55 -1.13
C LYS A 76 17.53 18.50 0.34
N LEU A 77 17.80 17.30 0.83
CA LEU A 77 18.32 17.07 2.17
C LEU A 77 19.85 17.13 2.19
N GLU A 78 20.40 17.34 3.37
CA GLU A 78 21.86 17.32 3.57
C GLU A 78 22.43 15.89 3.37
N TYR A 79 23.72 15.81 3.20
CA TYR A 79 24.47 14.53 3.06
C TYR A 79 23.91 13.58 1.99
N ASN A 80 23.25 14.12 0.94
CA ASN A 80 22.58 13.35 -0.11
C ASN A 80 21.53 12.35 0.43
N ALA A 81 20.91 12.64 1.58
CA ALA A 81 19.81 11.83 2.09
C ALA A 81 18.65 11.81 1.09
N ARG A 82 17.98 10.64 1.02
CA ARG A 82 16.83 10.45 0.15
C ARG A 82 15.64 11.26 0.65
N ASN A 83 14.89 11.85 -0.27
CA ASN A 83 13.64 12.55 -0.03
C ASN A 83 12.52 11.96 -0.91
N LEU A 84 11.30 12.52 -0.87
CA LEU A 84 10.15 12.00 -1.63
C LEU A 84 10.43 11.83 -3.12
N THR A 85 11.28 12.64 -3.75
CA THR A 85 11.57 12.53 -5.19
C THR A 85 12.28 11.23 -5.57
N ASN A 86 12.81 10.50 -4.60
CA ASN A 86 13.51 9.24 -4.80
C ASN A 86 12.59 8.00 -4.68
N PHE A 87 11.30 8.19 -4.40
CA PHE A 87 10.38 7.10 -4.11
C PHE A 87 9.22 7.03 -5.09
N ASP A 88 8.64 5.84 -5.23
CA ASP A 88 7.45 5.58 -6.03
C ASP A 88 6.19 5.44 -5.17
N ALA A 89 6.37 5.10 -3.90
CA ALA A 89 5.28 5.05 -2.91
C ALA A 89 5.81 5.28 -1.50
N VAL A 90 4.90 5.72 -0.62
CA VAL A 90 5.12 5.82 0.82
C VAL A 90 4.14 4.90 1.54
N LEU A 91 4.63 4.13 2.51
CA LEU A 91 3.81 3.32 3.39
C LEU A 91 3.91 3.86 4.82
N PHE A 92 2.76 4.14 5.42
CA PHE A 92 2.62 4.55 6.81
C PHE A 92 2.08 3.40 7.65
N PHE A 93 2.87 2.96 8.62
CA PHE A 93 2.40 2.29 9.82
C PHE A 93 2.73 3.21 10.98
N THR A 94 1.93 4.25 11.16
CA THR A 94 2.21 5.40 12.01
C THR A 94 1.00 5.72 12.87
N GLY A 95 1.16 6.56 13.88
CA GLY A 95 0.05 7.00 14.71
C GLY A 95 0.32 8.34 15.40
N GLY A 96 -0.72 9.14 15.59
CA GLY A 96 -0.66 10.43 16.27
C GLY A 96 -0.19 11.60 15.40
N ASP A 97 0.03 12.74 16.00
CA ASP A 97 0.51 13.95 15.30
C ASP A 97 2.04 13.88 15.19
N LEU A 98 2.53 13.38 14.07
CA LEU A 98 3.97 13.35 13.77
C LEU A 98 4.50 14.78 13.53
N GLU A 99 5.80 14.97 13.75
CA GLU A 99 6.43 16.27 13.53
C GLU A 99 6.68 16.49 12.03
N MET A 100 5.89 17.35 11.41
CA MET A 100 6.06 17.79 10.03
C MET A 100 5.82 19.28 9.91
N ASP A 101 6.73 19.97 9.22
CA ASP A 101 6.55 21.36 8.88
C ASP A 101 5.46 21.54 7.78
N PRO A 102 4.96 22.76 7.55
CA PRO A 102 3.94 22.99 6.52
C PRO A 102 4.39 22.60 5.10
N GLN A 103 5.68 22.72 4.80
CA GLN A 103 6.20 22.33 3.49
C GLN A 103 6.22 20.79 3.33
N GLN A 104 6.64 20.06 4.35
CA GLN A 104 6.58 18.60 4.33
C GLN A 104 5.15 18.09 4.13
N LYS A 105 4.18 18.73 4.78
CA LYS A 105 2.75 18.41 4.59
C LYS A 105 2.31 18.64 3.15
N ALA A 106 2.65 19.81 2.58
CA ALA A 106 2.34 20.11 1.19
C ALA A 106 3.04 19.14 0.23
N ASP A 107 4.31 18.81 0.49
CA ASP A 107 5.10 17.89 -0.33
C ASP A 107 4.52 16.47 -0.31
N LEU A 108 4.08 15.96 0.85
CA LEU A 108 3.45 14.65 0.96
C LEU A 108 2.13 14.57 0.15
N LEU A 109 1.27 15.59 0.27
CA LEU A 109 0.02 15.61 -0.49
C LEU A 109 0.28 15.70 -1.99
N SER A 110 1.17 16.60 -2.42
CA SER A 110 1.48 16.76 -3.83
C SER A 110 2.26 15.57 -4.43
N PHE A 111 3.02 14.83 -3.63
CA PHE A 111 3.66 13.57 -4.03
C PHE A 111 2.61 12.55 -4.50
N VAL A 112 1.50 12.43 -3.78
CA VAL A 112 0.41 11.53 -4.17
C VAL A 112 -0.45 12.18 -5.25
N HIS A 113 -0.99 13.38 -4.99
CA HIS A 113 -2.00 14.02 -5.81
C HIS A 113 -1.49 14.42 -7.21
N ASP A 114 -0.34 15.10 -7.26
CA ASP A 114 0.15 15.74 -8.49
C ASP A 114 1.18 14.89 -9.22
N ASP A 115 2.10 14.23 -8.46
CA ASP A 115 3.15 13.40 -9.04
C ASP A 115 2.67 11.98 -9.37
N GLY A 116 1.46 11.59 -8.90
CA GLY A 116 0.85 10.30 -9.20
C GLY A 116 1.51 9.13 -8.47
N LYS A 117 2.14 9.39 -7.35
CA LYS A 117 2.81 8.38 -6.52
C LYS A 117 1.84 7.65 -5.59
N GLY A 118 2.29 6.51 -5.02
CA GLY A 118 1.45 5.69 -4.16
C GLY A 118 1.48 6.08 -2.69
N PHE A 119 0.36 5.87 -2.00
CA PHE A 119 0.27 5.91 -0.55
C PHE A 119 -0.39 4.63 -0.02
N ILE A 120 0.20 4.03 0.99
CA ILE A 120 -0.34 2.85 1.67
C ILE A 120 -0.44 3.14 3.16
N GLY A 121 -1.65 3.10 3.71
CA GLY A 121 -1.92 3.21 5.14
C GLY A 121 -2.17 1.84 5.75
N VAL A 122 -1.47 1.55 6.84
CA VAL A 122 -1.60 0.31 7.61
C VAL A 122 -2.16 0.65 8.98
N HIS A 123 -3.25 0.01 9.37
CA HIS A 123 -3.84 0.03 10.70
C HIS A 123 -3.86 1.44 11.33
N SER A 124 -2.94 1.74 12.23
CA SER A 124 -2.85 3.01 12.95
C SER A 124 -2.55 4.23 12.06
N ALA A 125 -2.30 4.06 10.77
CA ALA A 125 -2.19 5.20 9.86
C ALA A 125 -3.47 6.08 9.86
N ALA A 126 -4.64 5.52 10.17
CA ALA A 126 -5.88 6.28 10.34
C ALA A 126 -5.96 7.10 11.65
N ILE A 127 -5.04 6.87 12.60
CA ILE A 127 -4.89 7.67 13.81
C ILE A 127 -3.88 8.81 13.57
N THR A 128 -3.13 8.76 12.46
CA THR A 128 -2.14 9.79 12.11
C THR A 128 -2.86 11.05 11.64
N PHE A 129 -2.43 12.20 12.15
CA PHE A 129 -2.89 13.53 11.71
C PHE A 129 -4.43 13.69 11.69
N THR A 130 -5.14 13.18 12.69
CA THR A 130 -6.61 13.20 12.75
C THR A 130 -7.23 14.61 12.65
N ARG A 131 -6.42 15.67 12.86
CA ARG A 131 -6.81 17.08 12.77
C ARG A 131 -6.31 17.77 11.51
N TRP A 132 -5.75 17.01 10.54
CA TRP A 132 -5.33 17.56 9.25
C TRP A 132 -6.30 17.05 8.14
N PRO A 133 -7.30 17.89 7.75
CA PRO A 133 -8.39 17.46 6.88
C PRO A 133 -7.95 16.89 5.54
N GLU A 134 -6.92 17.45 4.92
CA GLU A 134 -6.44 17.03 3.61
C GLU A 134 -5.77 15.64 3.67
N PHE A 135 -5.09 15.32 4.78
CA PHE A 135 -4.56 13.98 5.00
C PHE A 135 -5.68 12.96 5.23
N VAL A 136 -6.69 13.32 6.04
CA VAL A 136 -7.87 12.49 6.27
C VAL A 136 -8.63 12.23 4.98
N GLU A 137 -8.76 13.24 4.11
CA GLU A 137 -9.37 13.09 2.78
C GLU A 137 -8.52 12.17 1.88
N MET A 138 -7.20 12.31 1.87
CA MET A 138 -6.29 11.44 1.13
C MET A 138 -6.45 9.99 1.57
N VAL A 139 -6.43 9.71 2.87
CA VAL A 139 -6.61 8.34 3.41
C VAL A 139 -8.01 7.80 3.15
N GLY A 140 -9.04 8.67 3.16
CA GLY A 140 -10.44 8.31 2.94
C GLY A 140 -11.28 8.18 4.21
N GLY A 141 -10.70 8.51 5.36
CA GLY A 141 -11.34 8.50 6.68
C GLY A 141 -10.33 8.61 7.80
N THR A 142 -10.81 8.73 9.02
CA THR A 142 -9.96 8.74 10.22
C THR A 142 -10.60 7.90 11.33
N PHE A 143 -9.76 7.42 12.24
CA PHE A 143 -10.18 6.63 13.40
C PHE A 143 -11.26 7.35 14.22
N ASP A 144 -12.24 6.61 14.65
CA ASP A 144 -13.24 7.02 15.62
C ASP A 144 -13.15 6.16 16.90
N GLU A 145 -13.31 4.84 16.75
CA GLU A 145 -13.29 3.87 17.83
C GLU A 145 -12.94 2.46 17.31
N HIS A 146 -12.65 1.53 18.21
CA HIS A 146 -12.57 0.09 17.97
C HIS A 146 -13.57 -0.64 18.87
N PRO A 147 -14.88 -0.68 18.51
CA PRO A 147 -15.97 -1.07 19.41
C PRO A 147 -15.79 -2.45 20.04
N TRP A 148 -15.15 -3.37 19.31
CA TRP A 148 -14.98 -4.77 19.72
C TRP A 148 -13.55 -5.10 20.21
N GLY A 149 -12.64 -4.10 20.25
CA GLY A 149 -11.23 -4.35 20.54
C GLY A 149 -10.61 -5.36 19.57
N THR A 150 -9.67 -6.17 20.04
CA THR A 150 -9.13 -7.31 19.26
C THR A 150 -10.07 -8.50 19.40
N PHE A 151 -10.71 -8.90 18.31
CA PHE A 151 -11.73 -9.95 18.28
C PHE A 151 -11.62 -10.82 17.02
N ASP A 152 -12.36 -11.91 16.98
CA ASP A 152 -12.49 -12.75 15.79
C ASP A 152 -13.43 -12.06 14.79
N ALA A 153 -12.85 -11.17 13.99
CA ALA A 153 -13.56 -10.29 13.08
C ALA A 153 -14.13 -11.06 11.88
N PRO A 154 -15.48 -11.06 11.68
CA PRO A 154 -16.10 -11.67 10.51
C PRO A 154 -16.00 -10.69 9.35
N ILE A 155 -15.18 -11.01 8.34
CA ILE A 155 -14.86 -10.12 7.22
C ILE A 155 -15.48 -10.66 5.93
N LEU A 156 -16.13 -9.77 5.17
CA LEU A 156 -16.61 -9.98 3.81
C LEU A 156 -15.61 -9.39 2.81
N VAL A 157 -15.36 -10.10 1.72
CA VAL A 157 -14.57 -9.60 0.57
C VAL A 157 -15.55 -9.06 -0.46
N GLU A 158 -15.54 -7.76 -0.69
CA GLU A 158 -16.48 -7.09 -1.60
C GLU A 158 -15.99 -7.10 -3.05
N ASP A 159 -14.67 -6.95 -3.27
CA ASP A 159 -14.08 -7.10 -4.61
C ASP A 159 -12.96 -8.15 -4.62
N PRO A 160 -13.28 -9.42 -4.87
CA PRO A 160 -12.29 -10.49 -4.92
C PRO A 160 -11.34 -10.42 -6.14
N LYS A 161 -11.62 -9.53 -7.11
CA LYS A 161 -10.78 -9.35 -8.30
C LYS A 161 -9.69 -8.28 -8.11
N PHE A 162 -9.83 -7.45 -7.09
CA PHE A 162 -8.81 -6.47 -6.78
C PHE A 162 -7.51 -7.14 -6.31
N PRO A 163 -6.33 -6.62 -6.65
CA PRO A 163 -5.06 -7.17 -6.19
C PRO A 163 -5.01 -7.38 -4.67
N GLY A 164 -4.57 -8.56 -4.25
CA GLY A 164 -4.48 -8.93 -2.84
C GLY A 164 -5.78 -9.41 -2.19
N MET A 165 -6.88 -9.60 -2.96
CA MET A 165 -8.17 -9.99 -2.40
C MET A 165 -8.54 -11.46 -2.67
N SER A 166 -8.07 -12.05 -3.76
CA SER A 166 -8.53 -13.37 -4.23
C SER A 166 -8.25 -14.53 -3.26
N GLN A 167 -7.17 -14.46 -2.48
CA GLN A 167 -6.78 -15.52 -1.54
C GLN A 167 -7.65 -15.61 -0.28
N TRP A 168 -8.52 -14.63 -0.06
CA TRP A 168 -9.40 -14.58 1.11
C TRP A 168 -10.74 -15.30 0.92
N GLY A 169 -11.11 -15.64 -0.32
CA GLY A 169 -12.44 -16.17 -0.65
C GLY A 169 -13.52 -15.08 -0.57
N LYS A 170 -14.78 -15.50 -0.32
CA LYS A 170 -15.91 -14.55 -0.20
C LYS A 170 -16.01 -13.94 1.19
N SER A 171 -15.61 -14.67 2.22
CA SER A 171 -15.62 -14.25 3.61
C SER A 171 -14.64 -15.09 4.43
N PHE A 172 -14.15 -14.52 5.52
CA PHE A 172 -13.24 -15.21 6.43
C PHE A 172 -13.38 -14.62 7.84
N VAL A 173 -12.75 -15.27 8.81
CA VAL A 173 -12.58 -14.74 10.17
C VAL A 173 -11.09 -14.52 10.42
N LEU A 174 -10.74 -13.37 10.94
CA LEU A 174 -9.39 -13.06 11.37
C LEU A 174 -9.44 -12.37 12.74
N ARG A 175 -8.60 -12.83 13.65
CA ARG A 175 -8.47 -12.16 14.96
C ARG A 175 -7.64 -10.89 14.75
N ASP A 176 -8.31 -9.74 14.78
CA ASP A 176 -7.66 -8.44 14.59
C ASP A 176 -8.45 -7.33 15.29
N GLU A 177 -7.91 -6.11 15.34
CA GLU A 177 -8.58 -4.92 15.84
C GLU A 177 -9.08 -4.09 14.66
N ILE A 178 -10.40 -4.02 14.51
CA ILE A 178 -11.02 -3.31 13.38
C ILE A 178 -11.53 -1.96 13.84
N TYR A 179 -11.13 -0.92 13.12
CA TYR A 179 -11.55 0.45 13.39
C TYR A 179 -12.92 0.76 12.81
N GLN A 180 -13.75 1.40 13.63
CA GLN A 180 -14.85 2.22 13.15
C GLN A 180 -14.27 3.57 12.71
N MET A 181 -14.65 4.01 11.52
CA MET A 181 -14.12 5.22 10.91
C MET A 181 -15.13 6.37 10.99
N LYS A 182 -14.66 7.57 11.22
CA LYS A 182 -15.42 8.82 10.97
C LYS A 182 -14.85 9.54 9.74
N LEU A 183 -15.64 10.47 9.18
CA LEU A 183 -15.32 11.18 7.94
C LEU A 183 -15.07 10.23 6.74
N PHE A 184 -15.64 9.03 6.81
CA PHE A 184 -15.58 8.00 5.78
C PHE A 184 -16.88 7.95 4.98
N SER A 185 -16.78 7.81 3.66
CA SER A 185 -17.94 7.58 2.76
C SER A 185 -17.54 6.62 1.64
N ARG A 186 -18.41 5.63 1.37
CA ARG A 186 -18.25 4.69 0.26
C ARG A 186 -18.22 5.37 -1.11
N ASP A 187 -18.89 6.50 -1.26
CA ASP A 187 -18.91 7.25 -2.52
C ASP A 187 -17.54 7.83 -2.89
N LYS A 188 -16.60 7.87 -1.93
CA LYS A 188 -15.26 8.43 -2.10
C LYS A 188 -14.16 7.39 -2.19
N VAL A 189 -14.49 6.11 -1.96
CA VAL A 189 -13.52 5.02 -1.93
C VAL A 189 -14.10 3.76 -2.59
N HIS A 190 -13.24 2.90 -3.09
CA HIS A 190 -13.59 1.55 -3.54
C HIS A 190 -13.34 0.59 -2.38
N VAL A 191 -14.41 0.14 -1.71
CA VAL A 191 -14.30 -0.78 -0.57
C VAL A 191 -13.97 -2.18 -1.07
N LEU A 192 -12.95 -2.80 -0.49
CA LEU A 192 -12.44 -4.12 -0.83
C LEU A 192 -12.88 -5.18 0.19
N MET A 193 -12.94 -4.78 1.47
CA MET A 193 -13.38 -5.61 2.58
C MET A 193 -14.21 -4.79 3.57
N SER A 194 -15.21 -5.43 4.18
CA SER A 194 -15.99 -4.86 5.27
C SER A 194 -16.31 -5.91 6.34
N LEU A 195 -16.72 -5.50 7.53
CA LEU A 195 -17.24 -6.42 8.53
C LEU A 195 -18.63 -6.93 8.13
N ASP A 196 -18.88 -8.21 8.40
CA ASP A 196 -20.22 -8.81 8.30
C ASP A 196 -21.08 -8.33 9.51
N ARG A 197 -21.81 -7.22 9.31
CA ARG A 197 -22.62 -6.60 10.35
C ARG A 197 -23.67 -7.54 10.96
N GLY A 198 -24.08 -8.58 10.23
CA GLY A 198 -25.02 -9.58 10.74
C GLY A 198 -24.44 -10.48 11.84
N LYS A 199 -23.13 -10.42 12.05
CA LYS A 199 -22.40 -11.21 13.06
C LYS A 199 -21.77 -10.35 14.17
N LEU A 200 -22.14 -9.06 14.26
CA LEU A 200 -21.59 -8.10 15.22
C LEU A 200 -22.61 -7.77 16.30
N ASP A 201 -22.12 -7.50 17.51
CA ASP A 201 -22.92 -6.84 18.54
C ASP A 201 -22.99 -5.34 18.23
N LEU A 202 -24.08 -4.93 17.57
CA LEU A 202 -24.35 -3.54 17.23
C LEU A 202 -24.95 -2.75 18.40
N SER A 203 -25.31 -3.40 19.52
CA SER A 203 -25.77 -2.74 20.74
C SER A 203 -24.65 -2.17 21.61
N ASN A 204 -23.40 -2.48 21.27
CA ASN A 204 -22.23 -1.96 21.96
C ASN A 204 -22.24 -0.41 21.90
N PRO A 205 -22.19 0.30 23.05
CA PRO A 205 -22.28 1.76 23.11
C PRO A 205 -21.13 2.49 22.40
N LYS A 206 -20.04 1.79 22.05
CA LYS A 206 -18.94 2.30 21.26
C LYS A 206 -19.23 2.26 19.74
N VAL A 207 -20.34 1.67 19.31
CA VAL A 207 -20.80 1.72 17.93
C VAL A 207 -21.47 3.05 17.69
N HIS A 208 -20.77 3.97 17.02
CA HIS A 208 -21.23 5.34 16.77
C HIS A 208 -21.84 5.52 15.37
N ARG A 209 -21.49 4.60 14.42
CA ARG A 209 -21.96 4.69 13.03
C ARG A 209 -23.41 4.20 12.91
N ALA A 210 -24.34 5.13 12.65
CA ALA A 210 -25.76 4.81 12.47
C ALA A 210 -26.03 3.98 11.20
N ASP A 211 -25.17 4.07 10.18
CA ASP A 211 -25.27 3.28 8.94
C ASP A 211 -24.75 1.86 9.08
N HIS A 212 -24.04 1.56 10.19
CA HIS A 212 -23.42 0.29 10.48
C HIS A 212 -22.49 -0.19 9.31
N ASP A 213 -21.83 0.75 8.64
CA ASP A 213 -20.87 0.48 7.58
C ASP A 213 -19.45 0.47 8.13
N PHE A 214 -18.87 -0.70 8.28
CA PHE A 214 -17.54 -0.91 8.84
C PHE A 214 -16.59 -1.41 7.75
N ALA A 215 -16.15 -0.50 6.90
CA ALA A 215 -15.12 -0.83 5.91
C ALA A 215 -13.79 -1.18 6.61
N VAL A 216 -13.21 -2.30 6.19
CA VAL A 216 -11.96 -2.84 6.72
C VAL A 216 -10.78 -2.44 5.84
N THR A 217 -10.97 -2.50 4.52
CA THR A 217 -9.93 -2.24 3.53
C THR A 217 -10.55 -1.54 2.33
N TRP A 218 -9.86 -0.53 1.81
CA TRP A 218 -10.29 0.19 0.61
C TRP A 218 -9.13 0.73 -0.20
N ALA A 219 -9.44 1.08 -1.43
CA ALA A 219 -8.56 1.76 -2.35
C ALA A 219 -9.26 2.97 -2.96
N LYS A 220 -8.52 4.00 -3.34
CA LYS A 220 -9.05 5.18 -4.05
C LYS A 220 -7.98 5.84 -4.90
N MET A 221 -8.42 6.66 -5.83
CA MET A 221 -7.56 7.67 -6.44
C MET A 221 -7.56 8.94 -5.58
N TYR A 222 -6.39 9.58 -5.48
CA TYR A 222 -6.25 10.92 -4.91
C TYR A 222 -5.45 11.76 -5.90
N GLY A 223 -6.14 12.59 -6.67
CA GLY A 223 -5.56 13.19 -7.86
C GLY A 223 -5.08 12.12 -8.84
N LYS A 224 -3.80 12.16 -9.20
CA LYS A 224 -3.18 11.15 -10.09
C LYS A 224 -2.67 9.92 -9.35
N GLY A 225 -2.56 9.98 -8.02
CA GLY A 225 -1.97 8.92 -7.20
C GLY A 225 -2.96 7.90 -6.70
N ARG A 226 -2.43 6.78 -6.22
CA ARG A 226 -3.18 5.62 -5.74
C ARG A 226 -3.02 5.50 -4.23
N VAL A 227 -4.13 5.44 -3.53
CA VAL A 227 -4.17 5.33 -2.06
C VAL A 227 -4.83 4.02 -1.68
N TYR A 228 -4.15 3.23 -0.88
CA TYR A 228 -4.65 2.00 -0.27
C TYR A 228 -4.63 2.15 1.24
N TYR A 229 -5.68 1.67 1.90
CA TYR A 229 -5.72 1.60 3.36
C TYR A 229 -6.35 0.28 3.82
N SER A 230 -5.82 -0.27 4.90
CA SER A 230 -6.42 -1.40 5.61
C SER A 230 -6.28 -1.23 7.12
N THR A 231 -7.36 -1.55 7.86
CA THR A 231 -7.31 -1.58 9.32
C THR A 231 -6.61 -2.83 9.85
N LEU A 232 -6.33 -3.83 9.01
CA LEU A 232 -5.71 -5.09 9.40
C LEU A 232 -4.23 -4.92 9.76
N GLY A 233 -3.77 -5.69 10.73
CA GLY A 233 -2.36 -5.77 11.10
C GLY A 233 -2.04 -5.30 12.53
N HIS A 234 -3.04 -5.15 13.41
CA HIS A 234 -2.82 -4.83 14.83
C HIS A 234 -2.01 -5.92 15.56
N PRO A 235 -2.40 -7.21 15.52
CA PRO A 235 -1.62 -8.26 16.15
C PRO A 235 -0.35 -8.57 15.35
N GLU A 236 0.76 -8.74 16.08
CA GLU A 236 2.06 -9.06 15.47
C GLU A 236 2.04 -10.39 14.71
N GLU A 237 1.34 -11.38 15.24
CA GLU A 237 1.21 -12.72 14.65
C GLU A 237 0.53 -12.71 13.29
N ASN A 238 -0.35 -11.75 12.99
CA ASN A 238 -1.02 -11.65 11.68
C ASN A 238 -0.04 -11.41 10.54
N TRP A 239 1.10 -10.80 10.83
CA TRP A 239 2.16 -10.57 9.84
C TRP A 239 2.88 -11.85 9.41
N ASN A 240 2.63 -12.98 10.10
CA ASN A 240 3.08 -14.31 9.68
C ASN A 240 2.06 -15.02 8.77
N ASP A 241 0.82 -14.51 8.63
CA ASP A 241 -0.18 -15.08 7.71
C ASP A 241 0.20 -14.77 6.26
N PRO A 242 0.46 -15.80 5.42
CA PRO A 242 0.85 -15.59 4.03
C PRO A 242 -0.23 -14.86 3.22
N ARG A 243 -1.51 -14.93 3.62
CA ARG A 243 -2.61 -14.21 2.95
C ARG A 243 -2.49 -12.71 3.22
N LEU A 244 -2.20 -12.30 4.46
CA LEU A 244 -1.97 -10.89 4.82
C LEU A 244 -0.72 -10.35 4.12
N GLN A 245 0.35 -11.13 4.11
CA GLN A 245 1.58 -10.78 3.40
C GLN A 245 1.35 -10.57 1.90
N GLN A 246 0.62 -11.47 1.25
CA GLN A 246 0.26 -11.33 -0.16
C GLN A 246 -0.62 -10.11 -0.39
N MET A 247 -1.60 -9.86 0.48
CA MET A 247 -2.48 -8.69 0.41
C MET A 247 -1.67 -7.39 0.38
N TYR A 248 -0.76 -7.21 1.34
CA TYR A 248 0.07 -5.99 1.39
C TYR A 248 1.09 -5.93 0.25
N ALA A 249 1.64 -7.07 -0.17
CA ALA A 249 2.54 -7.08 -1.32
C ALA A 249 1.85 -6.62 -2.60
N GLU A 250 0.62 -7.04 -2.85
CA GLU A 250 -0.15 -6.66 -4.04
C GLU A 250 -0.74 -5.24 -3.91
N ALA A 251 -1.09 -4.81 -2.68
CA ALA A 251 -1.45 -3.42 -2.40
C ALA A 251 -0.31 -2.44 -2.73
N ILE A 252 0.92 -2.76 -2.33
CA ILE A 252 2.12 -1.98 -2.66
C ILE A 252 2.34 -1.94 -4.17
N GLN A 253 2.23 -3.08 -4.85
CA GLN A 253 2.36 -3.14 -6.31
C GLN A 253 1.28 -2.32 -7.01
N TRP A 254 0.03 -2.38 -6.52
CA TRP A 254 -1.06 -1.57 -7.07
C TRP A 254 -0.81 -0.07 -6.86
N ALA A 255 -0.41 0.32 -5.66
CA ALA A 255 -0.12 1.72 -5.36
C ALA A 255 1.04 2.27 -6.21
N MET A 256 2.03 1.44 -6.55
CA MET A 256 3.14 1.78 -7.45
C MET A 256 2.78 1.71 -8.95
N GLY A 257 1.55 1.33 -9.29
CA GLY A 257 1.10 1.21 -10.69
C GLY A 257 1.64 0.00 -11.43
N LEU A 258 2.10 -1.04 -10.72
CA LEU A 258 2.64 -2.27 -11.33
C LEU A 258 1.56 -3.28 -11.69
N VAL A 259 0.43 -3.28 -10.98
CA VAL A 259 -0.67 -4.23 -11.17
C VAL A 259 -2.03 -3.55 -11.01
N GLY A 260 -3.08 -4.21 -11.49
CA GLY A 260 -4.47 -3.89 -11.22
C GLY A 260 -5.05 -2.72 -12.00
N PRO A 261 -6.36 -2.45 -11.78
CA PRO A 261 -7.08 -1.41 -12.51
C PRO A 261 -6.71 -0.01 -12.03
N ASP A 262 -6.88 0.94 -12.94
CA ASP A 262 -7.00 2.36 -12.60
C ASP A 262 -8.47 2.61 -12.19
N LEU A 263 -8.70 2.98 -10.94
CA LEU A 263 -10.05 3.15 -10.38
C LEU A 263 -10.82 4.31 -11.02
N THR A 264 -10.14 5.29 -11.62
CA THR A 264 -10.80 6.37 -12.37
C THR A 264 -11.63 5.86 -13.54
N ARG A 265 -11.25 4.70 -14.12
CA ARG A 265 -12.00 4.05 -15.21
C ARG A 265 -13.23 3.29 -14.71
N ILE A 266 -13.22 2.82 -13.46
CA ILE A 266 -14.36 2.11 -12.86
C ILE A 266 -15.47 3.10 -12.52
N GLU A 267 -15.12 4.26 -11.94
CA GLU A 267 -16.08 5.32 -11.62
C GLU A 267 -16.77 5.89 -12.89
N ALA A 268 -16.07 5.96 -14.01
CA ALA A 268 -16.63 6.40 -15.28
C ALA A 268 -17.59 5.39 -15.92
N GLN A 269 -17.55 4.11 -15.55
CA GLN A 269 -18.44 3.07 -16.09
C GLN A 269 -19.74 2.90 -15.27
N VAL A 270 -19.80 3.45 -14.06
CA VAL A 270 -20.97 3.35 -13.13
C VAL A 270 -21.90 4.57 -13.25
N LYS A 271 -21.50 5.60 -14.01
CA LYS A 271 -22.33 6.77 -14.35
C LYS A 271 -22.99 6.57 -15.70
#